data_7fbba5018d151e6b8857f1fbcca4a195
#
_entry.id   7fbba5018d151e6b8857f1fbcca4a195
#
_cell.length_a   1.000
_cell.length_b   1.000
_cell.length_c   1.000
_cell.angle_alpha   90.00
_cell.angle_beta   90.00
_cell.angle_gamma   90.00
#
_symmetry.space_group_name_H-M   'P 1'
#
loop_
_entity.id
_entity.type
_entity.pdbx_description
1 polymer ?
#
loop_
_entity_poly.entity_id
_entity_poly.type
_entity_poly.pdbx_seq_one_letter_code
_entity_poly.pdbx_strand_id
1 'polypeptide(L)'
;MRRRVVVTGMGVITPLGQSVGELFAAQVEGRTAVGPITRFDARTFPTTFASEVKGFDLGRFLRDPQRYRNCGLNTQFALAAARQALEDAGLLDPTRGDRTRMGVYLGSGEGSDEFPVLVRGLAYASPPPESPGPVDPARFTQFMLQWMNGPRESEQEMYTPAAHLAVEFVLEGPNLACQTACAASSQAIGEAMDLIRSGAADVMLAGGSHSMIHPLGVTGFNRLTALSQRNDSPQTASRPFDRDRDGFVLGEGAGLLVLEELEHAKARKATIYAELTGYGSTADAYRMTDPHPEGRGASQAMAEALADAGLQPADIGYINAHGTSTQANDATETAAIKTVFGPQAYRIPISSSKSMLGHLIAAAGAVELIITIMALRQGVIPPTINYQTPDPACDLDYVPNVARQVRFQHALSNSFGFGGQNIALIVSRFSA
;
A
#
# COMPACT_ATOMS: atom_id res chain seq x y z
N MET A 1 -17.57 15.82 22.10
CA MET A 1 -17.65 14.57 21.30
C MET A 1 -16.42 14.49 20.43
N ARG A 2 -15.87 13.30 20.21
CA ARG A 2 -14.77 13.12 19.25
C ARG A 2 -15.25 13.40 17.82
N ARG A 3 -14.49 14.12 17.00
CA ARG A 3 -14.85 14.38 15.60
C ARG A 3 -14.86 13.05 14.83
N ARG A 4 -15.89 12.81 14.04
CA ARG A 4 -16.02 11.63 13.19
C ARG A 4 -15.32 11.87 11.86
N VAL A 5 -14.68 10.84 11.32
CA VAL A 5 -13.91 10.93 10.08
C VAL A 5 -14.50 10.00 9.03
N VAL A 6 -14.80 10.57 7.87
CA VAL A 6 -15.42 9.85 6.74
C VAL A 6 -14.53 9.89 5.51
N VAL A 7 -14.71 8.92 4.62
CA VAL A 7 -14.05 8.86 3.32
C VAL A 7 -14.99 9.48 2.29
N THR A 8 -14.55 10.55 1.64
CA THR A 8 -15.35 11.28 0.65
C THR A 8 -14.81 11.19 -0.78
N GLY A 9 -13.61 10.66 -0.97
CA GLY A 9 -13.04 10.41 -2.29
C GLY A 9 -11.97 9.35 -2.26
N MET A 10 -11.78 8.67 -3.38
CA MET A 10 -10.81 7.58 -3.54
C MET A 10 -10.18 7.62 -4.93
N GLY A 11 -8.88 7.30 -5.00
CA GLY A 11 -8.17 7.18 -6.28
C GLY A 11 -7.07 6.14 -6.20
N VAL A 12 -6.84 5.43 -7.31
CA VAL A 12 -5.84 4.36 -7.39
C VAL A 12 -5.12 4.35 -8.73
N ILE A 13 -3.86 3.94 -8.68
CA ILE A 13 -3.09 3.46 -9.83
C ILE A 13 -2.53 2.11 -9.44
N THR A 14 -2.95 1.04 -10.10
CA THR A 14 -2.55 -0.33 -9.76
C THR A 14 -2.34 -1.19 -11.02
N PRO A 15 -1.66 -2.33 -10.91
CA PRO A 15 -1.51 -3.27 -12.02
C PRO A 15 -2.82 -3.84 -12.56
N LEU A 16 -3.89 -3.84 -11.74
CA LEU A 16 -5.21 -4.37 -12.13
C LEU A 16 -6.18 -3.30 -12.64
N GLY A 17 -5.82 -2.03 -12.58
CA GLY A 17 -6.63 -0.94 -13.07
C GLY A 17 -6.13 0.41 -12.60
N GLN A 18 -6.46 1.46 -13.36
CA GLN A 18 -6.08 2.84 -13.09
C GLN A 18 -7.28 3.67 -12.62
N SER A 19 -8.31 3.00 -12.12
CA SER A 19 -9.47 3.58 -11.43
C SER A 19 -9.99 2.61 -10.38
N VAL A 20 -10.72 3.12 -9.38
CA VAL A 20 -11.31 2.31 -8.30
C VAL A 20 -12.28 1.27 -8.86
N GLY A 21 -13.06 1.63 -9.89
CA GLY A 21 -14.01 0.72 -10.53
C GLY A 21 -13.33 -0.44 -11.27
N GLU A 22 -12.29 -0.14 -12.06
CA GLU A 22 -11.49 -1.18 -12.76
C GLU A 22 -10.81 -2.13 -11.79
N LEU A 23 -10.16 -1.57 -10.75
CA LEU A 23 -9.50 -2.36 -9.72
C LEU A 23 -10.48 -3.31 -9.04
N PHE A 24 -11.63 -2.80 -8.56
CA PHE A 24 -12.56 -3.62 -7.80
C PHE A 24 -13.24 -4.70 -8.68
N ALA A 25 -13.58 -4.38 -9.93
CA ALA A 25 -14.11 -5.37 -10.88
C ALA A 25 -13.09 -6.50 -11.11
N ALA A 26 -11.83 -6.15 -11.35
CA ALA A 26 -10.76 -7.14 -11.53
C ALA A 26 -10.55 -8.02 -10.30
N GLN A 27 -10.65 -7.45 -9.10
CA GLN A 27 -10.55 -8.17 -7.83
C GLN A 27 -11.70 -9.15 -7.65
N VAL A 28 -12.95 -8.75 -7.95
CA VAL A 28 -14.13 -9.63 -7.85
C VAL A 28 -14.07 -10.77 -8.89
N GLU A 29 -13.54 -10.49 -10.07
CA GLU A 29 -13.34 -11.51 -11.12
C GLU A 29 -12.19 -12.48 -10.84
N GLY A 30 -11.36 -12.23 -9.81
CA GLY A 30 -10.20 -13.06 -9.50
C GLY A 30 -9.08 -12.94 -10.54
N ARG A 31 -8.94 -11.79 -11.21
CA ARG A 31 -7.86 -11.55 -12.19
C ARG A 31 -6.53 -11.33 -11.50
N THR A 32 -5.45 -11.91 -12.04
CA THR A 32 -4.09 -11.63 -11.61
C THR A 32 -3.39 -10.64 -12.54
N ALA A 33 -2.57 -9.75 -11.97
CA ALA A 33 -1.69 -8.84 -12.71
C ALA A 33 -0.24 -9.35 -12.79
N VAL A 34 0.06 -10.49 -12.19
CA VAL A 34 1.41 -11.04 -12.13
C VAL A 34 1.86 -11.53 -13.50
N GLY A 35 3.02 -11.08 -13.93
CA GLY A 35 3.62 -11.47 -15.21
C GLY A 35 5.13 -11.21 -15.22
N PRO A 36 5.80 -11.55 -16.34
CA PRO A 36 7.23 -11.30 -16.48
C PRO A 36 7.58 -9.82 -16.27
N ILE A 37 8.72 -9.56 -15.63
CA ILE A 37 9.29 -8.22 -15.53
C ILE A 37 9.64 -7.72 -16.93
N THR A 38 9.17 -6.52 -17.28
CA THR A 38 9.39 -5.91 -18.60
C THR A 38 10.25 -4.65 -18.56
N ARG A 39 10.51 -4.08 -17.38
CA ARG A 39 11.26 -2.84 -17.20
C ARG A 39 12.77 -2.99 -17.34
N PHE A 40 13.28 -4.20 -17.12
CA PHE A 40 14.70 -4.55 -17.29
C PHE A 40 14.84 -6.04 -17.59
N ASP A 41 16.03 -6.47 -18.01
CA ASP A 41 16.32 -7.88 -18.26
C ASP A 41 16.51 -8.63 -16.93
N ALA A 42 15.48 -9.33 -16.51
CA ALA A 42 15.46 -10.07 -15.25
C ALA A 42 15.90 -11.56 -15.39
N ARG A 43 16.36 -12.02 -16.56
CA ARG A 43 16.65 -13.44 -16.82
C ARG A 43 17.72 -14.06 -15.91
N THR A 44 18.58 -13.23 -15.33
CA THR A 44 19.63 -13.67 -14.39
C THR A 44 19.22 -13.56 -12.92
N PHE A 45 18.02 -13.09 -12.63
CA PHE A 45 17.52 -12.93 -11.26
C PHE A 45 16.84 -14.21 -10.77
N PRO A 46 16.89 -14.52 -9.45
CA PRO A 46 16.12 -15.64 -8.88
C PRO A 46 14.61 -15.50 -9.11
N THR A 47 14.09 -14.26 -9.14
CA THR A 47 12.70 -13.95 -9.44
C THR A 47 12.64 -13.11 -10.72
N THR A 48 11.91 -13.59 -11.74
CA THR A 48 11.84 -12.96 -13.07
C THR A 48 10.47 -12.32 -13.37
N PHE A 49 9.60 -12.23 -12.38
CA PHE A 49 8.22 -11.76 -12.51
C PHE A 49 7.86 -10.75 -11.40
N ALA A 50 6.87 -9.94 -11.70
CA ALA A 50 6.34 -8.91 -10.79
C ALA A 50 4.91 -8.52 -11.22
N SER A 51 4.29 -7.62 -10.46
CA SER A 51 3.00 -7.02 -10.79
C SER A 51 3.23 -5.55 -11.15
N GLU A 52 3.41 -5.27 -12.45
CA GLU A 52 3.74 -3.96 -13.00
C GLU A 52 2.50 -3.17 -13.41
N VAL A 53 2.48 -1.86 -13.15
CA VAL A 53 1.49 -0.95 -13.73
C VAL A 53 1.83 -0.76 -15.21
N LYS A 54 0.94 -1.17 -16.09
CA LYS A 54 1.13 -1.12 -17.55
C LYS A 54 0.30 0.00 -18.18
N GLY A 55 0.85 0.60 -19.25
CA GLY A 55 0.14 1.63 -20.01
C GLY A 55 -0.17 2.91 -19.21
N PHE A 56 0.63 3.21 -18.19
CA PHE A 56 0.49 4.43 -17.41
C PHE A 56 1.01 5.63 -18.18
N ASP A 57 0.20 6.68 -18.19
CA ASP A 57 0.54 7.99 -18.75
C ASP A 57 0.00 9.08 -17.83
N LEU A 58 0.91 9.84 -17.19
CA LEU A 58 0.57 10.92 -16.28
C LEU A 58 -0.24 12.04 -16.98
N GLY A 59 -0.06 12.21 -18.32
CA GLY A 59 -0.79 13.18 -19.12
C GLY A 59 -2.31 12.94 -19.16
N ARG A 60 -2.77 11.74 -18.83
CA ARG A 60 -4.21 11.46 -18.69
C ARG A 60 -4.83 12.06 -17.42
N PHE A 61 -4.00 12.41 -16.44
CA PHE A 61 -4.42 12.86 -15.10
C PHE A 61 -4.08 14.34 -14.84
N LEU A 62 -2.96 14.83 -15.34
CA LEU A 62 -2.50 16.19 -15.10
C LEU A 62 -2.42 17.02 -16.38
N ARG A 63 -2.66 18.34 -16.26
CA ARG A 63 -2.57 19.28 -17.40
C ARG A 63 -1.14 19.51 -17.85
N ASP A 64 -0.20 19.56 -16.88
CA ASP A 64 1.24 19.74 -17.16
C ASP A 64 2.07 18.59 -16.57
N PRO A 65 2.09 17.41 -17.22
CA PRO A 65 2.87 16.27 -16.75
C PRO A 65 4.38 16.49 -16.86
N GLN A 66 4.82 17.44 -17.72
CA GLN A 66 6.25 17.73 -17.92
C GLN A 66 6.92 18.31 -16.69
N ARG A 67 6.16 18.98 -15.82
CA ARG A 67 6.62 19.45 -14.51
C ARG A 67 7.22 18.31 -13.68
N TYR A 68 6.69 17.10 -13.81
CA TYR A 68 7.04 15.91 -13.03
C TYR A 68 7.91 14.90 -13.79
N ARG A 69 8.56 15.31 -14.90
CA ARG A 69 9.38 14.42 -15.73
C ARG A 69 10.60 13.83 -15.01
N ASN A 70 11.06 14.50 -13.94
CA ASN A 70 12.19 14.04 -13.12
C ASN A 70 11.75 13.15 -11.96
N CYS A 71 10.46 13.12 -11.63
CA CYS A 71 9.93 12.33 -10.51
C CYS A 71 9.95 10.85 -10.85
N GLY A 72 10.17 10.03 -9.83
CA GLY A 72 10.01 8.58 -9.89
C GLY A 72 8.56 8.18 -10.16
N LEU A 73 8.36 6.92 -10.54
CA LEU A 73 7.02 6.38 -10.80
C LEU A 73 6.13 6.39 -9.56
N ASN A 74 6.70 6.20 -8.37
CA ASN A 74 5.96 6.31 -7.11
C ASN A 74 5.29 7.68 -6.97
N THR A 75 6.01 8.78 -7.23
CA THR A 75 5.47 10.15 -7.21
C THR A 75 4.42 10.34 -8.29
N GLN A 76 4.68 9.87 -9.52
CA GLN A 76 3.74 9.99 -10.62
C GLN A 76 2.44 9.21 -10.37
N PHE A 77 2.52 8.01 -9.78
CA PHE A 77 1.34 7.24 -9.37
C PHE A 77 0.56 7.96 -8.27
N ALA A 78 1.27 8.55 -7.27
CA ALA A 78 0.63 9.33 -6.21
C ALA A 78 -0.14 10.53 -6.77
N LEU A 79 0.46 11.29 -7.68
CA LEU A 79 -0.17 12.45 -8.34
C LEU A 79 -1.45 12.04 -9.09
N ALA A 80 -1.37 10.94 -9.85
CA ALA A 80 -2.53 10.45 -10.62
C ALA A 80 -3.66 9.93 -9.71
N ALA A 81 -3.33 9.20 -8.65
CA ALA A 81 -4.30 8.71 -7.67
C ALA A 81 -4.91 9.87 -6.85
N ALA A 82 -4.08 10.86 -6.45
CA ALA A 82 -4.54 12.06 -5.75
C ALA A 82 -5.52 12.89 -6.58
N ARG A 83 -5.22 13.06 -7.88
CA ARG A 83 -6.13 13.74 -8.81
C ARG A 83 -7.50 13.07 -8.82
N GLN A 84 -7.54 11.75 -8.93
CA GLN A 84 -8.80 10.99 -8.90
C GLN A 84 -9.53 11.16 -7.57
N ALA A 85 -8.83 11.02 -6.43
CA ALA A 85 -9.43 11.11 -5.11
C ALA A 85 -10.05 12.50 -4.85
N LEU A 86 -9.33 13.57 -5.21
CA LEU A 86 -9.81 14.94 -5.04
C LEU A 86 -10.96 15.29 -6.01
N GLU A 87 -10.93 14.76 -7.22
CA GLU A 87 -12.03 14.91 -8.19
C GLU A 87 -13.28 14.19 -7.70
N ASP A 88 -13.16 12.95 -7.25
CA ASP A 88 -14.24 12.15 -6.66
C ASP A 88 -14.84 12.82 -5.43
N ALA A 89 -13.99 13.42 -4.57
CA ALA A 89 -14.43 14.21 -3.43
C ALA A 89 -15.07 15.57 -3.81
N GLY A 90 -14.93 16.05 -5.05
CA GLY A 90 -15.34 17.39 -5.48
C GLY A 90 -14.49 18.52 -4.87
N LEU A 91 -13.23 18.22 -4.51
CA LEU A 91 -12.28 19.15 -3.88
C LEU A 91 -11.10 19.52 -4.77
N LEU A 92 -11.16 19.18 -6.06
CA LEU A 92 -10.07 19.48 -6.99
C LEU A 92 -9.95 20.98 -7.29
N ASP A 93 -11.06 21.72 -7.30
CA ASP A 93 -11.07 23.17 -7.49
C ASP A 93 -10.44 23.87 -6.28
N PRO A 94 -9.30 24.58 -6.42
CA PRO A 94 -8.61 25.22 -5.30
C PRO A 94 -9.41 26.35 -4.64
N THR A 95 -10.47 26.83 -5.27
CA THR A 95 -11.35 27.84 -4.66
C THR A 95 -12.38 27.24 -3.69
N ARG A 96 -12.47 25.91 -3.62
CA ARG A 96 -13.39 25.21 -2.72
C ARG A 96 -12.72 24.85 -1.39
N GLY A 97 -13.29 25.31 -0.31
CA GLY A 97 -12.85 25.04 1.06
C GLY A 97 -11.61 25.85 1.48
N ASP A 98 -11.31 25.78 2.75
CA ASP A 98 -10.13 26.43 3.35
C ASP A 98 -8.89 25.52 3.16
N ARG A 99 -8.00 25.91 2.25
CA ARG A 99 -6.79 25.14 1.90
C ARG A 99 -5.82 24.98 3.06
N THR A 100 -5.80 25.93 4.01
CA THR A 100 -4.97 25.85 5.21
C THR A 100 -5.43 24.76 6.18
N ARG A 101 -6.66 24.25 5.98
CA ARG A 101 -7.26 23.15 6.72
C ARG A 101 -7.25 21.82 5.95
N MET A 102 -6.67 21.81 4.74
CA MET A 102 -6.52 20.63 3.90
C MET A 102 -5.05 20.20 3.83
N GLY A 103 -4.74 19.03 4.35
CA GLY A 103 -3.37 18.52 4.40
C GLY A 103 -3.16 17.27 3.55
N VAL A 104 -1.92 16.78 3.59
CA VAL A 104 -1.50 15.51 3.00
C VAL A 104 -0.70 14.68 4.00
N TYR A 105 -0.96 13.38 4.07
CA TYR A 105 -0.11 12.43 4.76
C TYR A 105 0.10 11.20 3.88
N LEU A 106 1.33 10.99 3.44
CA LEU A 106 1.66 9.95 2.47
C LEU A 106 2.62 8.91 3.07
N GLY A 107 2.24 7.64 3.01
CA GLY A 107 3.15 6.51 3.15
C GLY A 107 3.96 6.34 1.87
N SER A 108 5.27 6.43 1.94
CA SER A 108 6.16 6.24 0.80
C SER A 108 7.24 5.20 1.12
N GLY A 109 7.70 4.51 0.11
CA GLY A 109 8.92 3.72 0.19
C GLY A 109 10.14 4.55 -0.20
N GLU A 110 11.22 3.87 -0.53
CA GLU A 110 12.42 4.49 -1.11
C GLU A 110 12.05 5.21 -2.42
N GLY A 111 12.74 6.30 -2.67
CA GLY A 111 12.62 7.04 -3.92
C GLY A 111 13.28 6.29 -5.10
N SER A 112 13.25 6.91 -6.25
CA SER A 112 13.72 6.30 -7.49
C SER A 112 15.16 6.73 -7.78
N ASP A 113 16.12 5.82 -7.58
CA ASP A 113 17.52 6.03 -7.96
C ASP A 113 17.68 6.26 -9.48
N GLU A 114 18.64 7.09 -9.87
CA GLU A 114 19.16 7.09 -11.24
C GLU A 114 20.07 5.87 -11.48
N PHE A 115 19.50 4.68 -11.40
CA PHE A 115 20.23 3.41 -11.49
C PHE A 115 21.25 3.36 -12.66
N PRO A 116 20.92 3.79 -13.90
CA PRO A 116 21.90 3.80 -14.99
C PRO A 116 23.10 4.72 -14.74
N VAL A 117 22.91 5.86 -14.08
CA VAL A 117 23.99 6.80 -13.73
C VAL A 117 24.86 6.22 -12.64
N LEU A 118 24.24 5.65 -11.60
CA LEU A 118 24.93 4.96 -10.49
C LEU A 118 25.84 3.83 -11.02
N VAL A 119 25.29 2.94 -11.86
CA VAL A 119 26.03 1.79 -12.41
C VAL A 119 27.20 2.27 -13.30
N ARG A 120 27.00 3.28 -14.13
CA ARG A 120 28.07 3.86 -14.94
C ARG A 120 29.16 4.52 -14.10
N GLY A 121 28.77 5.21 -13.02
CA GLY A 121 29.70 5.80 -12.06
C GLY A 121 30.56 4.75 -11.36
N LEU A 122 29.94 3.67 -10.91
CA LEU A 122 30.67 2.53 -10.33
C LEU A 122 31.62 1.88 -11.34
N ALA A 123 31.16 1.63 -12.57
CA ALA A 123 32.00 1.06 -13.63
C ALA A 123 33.19 1.97 -13.99
N TYR A 124 32.97 3.30 -14.06
CA TYR A 124 34.03 4.29 -14.30
C TYR A 124 35.09 4.32 -13.21
N ALA A 125 34.66 4.16 -11.95
CA ALA A 125 35.54 4.21 -10.78
C ALA A 125 36.15 2.86 -10.40
N SER A 126 35.68 1.76 -10.99
CA SER A 126 36.22 0.42 -10.75
C SER A 126 37.57 0.25 -11.47
N PRO A 127 38.53 -0.44 -10.84
CA PRO A 127 39.76 -0.84 -11.51
C PRO A 127 39.45 -1.85 -12.64
N PRO A 128 40.35 -2.01 -13.61
CA PRO A 128 40.18 -2.96 -14.70
C PRO A 128 40.15 -4.40 -14.17
N PRO A 129 39.47 -5.34 -14.86
CA PRO A 129 39.33 -6.74 -14.40
C PRO A 129 40.64 -7.45 -14.16
N GLU A 130 41.69 -7.05 -14.89
CA GLU A 130 43.03 -7.64 -14.80
C GLU A 130 43.79 -7.23 -13.52
N SER A 131 43.31 -6.18 -12.84
CA SER A 131 43.90 -5.68 -11.59
C SER A 131 42.82 -5.33 -10.60
N PRO A 132 42.08 -6.32 -10.03
CA PRO A 132 40.96 -6.08 -9.15
C PRO A 132 41.39 -5.32 -7.89
N GLY A 133 40.54 -4.38 -7.47
CA GLY A 133 40.77 -3.55 -6.29
C GLY A 133 39.50 -2.81 -5.88
N PRO A 134 39.55 -1.99 -4.83
CA PRO A 134 38.40 -1.19 -4.42
C PRO A 134 38.04 -0.14 -5.48
N VAL A 135 36.77 0.26 -5.49
CA VAL A 135 36.29 1.40 -6.28
C VAL A 135 37.00 2.66 -5.80
N ASP A 136 37.51 3.48 -6.74
CA ASP A 136 38.14 4.77 -6.46
C ASP A 136 37.07 5.84 -6.14
N PRO A 137 36.96 6.30 -4.87
CA PRO A 137 35.95 7.29 -4.48
C PRO A 137 36.10 8.63 -5.21
N ALA A 138 37.33 9.05 -5.54
CA ALA A 138 37.56 10.34 -6.21
C ALA A 138 37.05 10.30 -7.66
N ARG A 139 37.36 9.22 -8.38
CA ARG A 139 36.82 9.00 -9.73
C ARG A 139 35.30 8.87 -9.72
N PHE A 140 34.74 8.14 -8.75
CA PHE A 140 33.30 8.02 -8.59
C PHE A 140 32.66 9.40 -8.38
N THR A 141 33.16 10.18 -7.41
CA THR A 141 32.66 11.52 -7.13
C THR A 141 32.75 12.44 -8.35
N GLN A 142 33.88 12.43 -9.07
CA GLN A 142 34.04 13.22 -10.30
C GLN A 142 33.00 12.86 -11.35
N PHE A 143 32.72 11.56 -11.55
CA PHE A 143 31.68 11.10 -12.48
C PHE A 143 30.29 11.56 -12.03
N MET A 144 29.96 11.37 -10.76
CA MET A 144 28.63 11.73 -10.24
C MET A 144 28.37 13.23 -10.32
N LEU A 145 29.36 14.08 -9.97
CA LEU A 145 29.23 15.54 -10.09
C LEU A 145 29.02 16.01 -11.55
N GLN A 146 29.48 15.24 -12.52
CA GLN A 146 29.31 15.57 -13.94
C GLN A 146 27.99 15.07 -14.52
N TRP A 147 27.50 13.91 -14.09
CA TRP A 147 26.41 13.19 -14.78
C TRP A 147 25.13 13.04 -13.98
N MET A 148 25.17 13.22 -12.65
CA MET A 148 23.98 13.15 -11.82
C MET A 148 23.07 14.35 -12.06
N ASN A 149 21.78 14.10 -12.20
CA ASN A 149 20.77 15.15 -12.30
C ASN A 149 20.28 15.53 -10.89
N GLY A 150 20.69 16.70 -10.40
CA GLY A 150 20.35 17.14 -9.04
C GLY A 150 18.84 17.18 -8.73
N PRO A 151 17.97 17.74 -9.61
CA PRO A 151 16.52 17.65 -9.42
C PRO A 151 15.99 16.23 -9.34
N ARG A 152 16.58 15.28 -10.07
CA ARG A 152 16.16 13.87 -10.02
C ARG A 152 16.69 13.17 -8.79
N GLU A 153 17.87 13.54 -8.33
CA GLU A 153 18.45 13.00 -7.09
C GLU A 153 17.62 13.39 -5.87
N SER A 154 17.07 14.60 -5.82
CA SER A 154 16.19 15.01 -4.72
C SER A 154 14.89 14.20 -4.65
N GLU A 155 14.49 13.51 -5.71
CA GLU A 155 13.30 12.65 -5.73
C GLU A 155 13.49 11.32 -4.97
N GLN A 156 14.71 11.03 -4.51
CA GLN A 156 14.96 9.88 -3.61
C GLN A 156 14.41 10.12 -2.20
N GLU A 157 14.22 11.37 -1.81
CA GLU A 157 13.74 11.71 -0.49
C GLU A 157 12.27 11.32 -0.30
N MET A 158 11.97 10.61 0.78
CA MET A 158 10.63 10.06 1.05
C MET A 158 9.52 11.12 1.21
N TYR A 159 9.90 12.38 1.50
CA TYR A 159 8.94 13.48 1.66
C TYR A 159 8.55 14.14 0.33
N THR A 160 9.33 13.96 -0.75
CA THR A 160 9.08 14.67 -2.02
C THR A 160 7.75 14.30 -2.67
N PRO A 161 7.26 13.06 -2.66
CA PRO A 161 5.94 12.77 -3.20
C PRO A 161 4.82 13.56 -2.48
N ALA A 162 4.87 13.66 -1.15
CA ALA A 162 3.89 14.44 -0.37
C ALA A 162 4.01 15.94 -0.68
N ALA A 163 5.23 16.48 -0.83
CA ALA A 163 5.46 17.86 -1.21
C ALA A 163 4.89 18.17 -2.61
N HIS A 164 5.09 17.28 -3.58
CA HIS A 164 4.51 17.43 -4.91
C HIS A 164 2.98 17.42 -4.89
N LEU A 165 2.35 16.57 -4.08
CA LEU A 165 0.90 16.55 -3.89
C LEU A 165 0.41 17.89 -3.31
N ALA A 166 1.07 18.39 -2.27
CA ALA A 166 0.71 19.67 -1.66
C ALA A 166 0.78 20.84 -2.65
N VAL A 167 1.84 20.89 -3.45
CA VAL A 167 2.03 21.95 -4.46
C VAL A 167 1.04 21.83 -5.62
N GLU A 168 0.84 20.63 -6.19
CA GLU A 168 -0.05 20.44 -7.36
C GLU A 168 -1.50 20.73 -7.02
N PHE A 169 -1.96 20.34 -5.81
CA PHE A 169 -3.35 20.44 -5.43
C PHE A 169 -3.63 21.55 -4.43
N VAL A 170 -2.64 22.40 -4.14
CA VAL A 170 -2.76 23.55 -3.21
C VAL A 170 -3.29 23.08 -1.83
N LEU A 171 -2.58 22.13 -1.22
CA LEU A 171 -2.90 21.64 0.13
C LEU A 171 -1.96 22.33 1.13
N GLU A 172 -2.48 23.34 1.84
CA GLU A 172 -1.70 24.25 2.70
C GLU A 172 -1.73 23.87 4.18
N GLY A 173 -2.48 22.81 4.52
CA GLY A 173 -2.54 22.23 5.87
C GLY A 173 -1.32 21.35 6.20
N PRO A 174 -1.43 20.44 7.18
CA PRO A 174 -0.34 19.55 7.55
C PRO A 174 0.20 18.75 6.34
N ASN A 175 1.53 18.75 6.15
CA ASN A 175 2.20 18.02 5.08
C ASN A 175 3.19 17.04 5.70
N LEU A 176 2.89 15.74 5.63
CA LEU A 176 3.60 14.69 6.34
C LEU A 176 3.88 13.49 5.44
N ALA A 177 4.97 12.79 5.73
CA ALA A 177 5.31 11.52 5.10
C ALA A 177 5.81 10.52 6.16
N CYS A 178 5.57 9.22 5.95
CA CYS A 178 6.13 8.16 6.78
C CYS A 178 6.66 7.02 5.90
N GLN A 179 7.66 6.30 6.46
CA GLN A 179 8.28 5.14 5.83
C GLN A 179 8.30 3.97 6.81
N THR A 180 7.19 3.26 6.92
CA THR A 180 7.01 2.09 7.78
C THR A 180 6.78 0.82 6.94
N ALA A 181 7.60 0.68 5.91
CA ALA A 181 7.58 -0.44 4.98
C ALA A 181 6.15 -0.77 4.49
N CYS A 182 5.72 -2.03 4.65
CA CYS A 182 4.40 -2.48 4.17
C CYS A 182 3.21 -1.86 4.93
N ALA A 183 3.43 -1.24 6.07
CA ALA A 183 2.39 -0.59 6.88
C ALA A 183 2.24 0.92 6.59
N ALA A 184 3.11 1.50 5.76
CA ALA A 184 3.24 2.95 5.61
C ALA A 184 1.93 3.67 5.24
N SER A 185 1.22 3.20 4.22
CA SER A 185 -0.03 3.86 3.82
C SER A 185 -1.17 3.68 4.83
N SER A 186 -1.23 2.55 5.53
CA SER A 186 -2.20 2.35 6.60
C SER A 186 -1.90 3.24 7.80
N GLN A 187 -0.62 3.44 8.16
CA GLN A 187 -0.20 4.37 9.20
C GLN A 187 -0.56 5.81 8.80
N ALA A 188 -0.22 6.22 7.57
CA ALA A 188 -0.55 7.54 7.08
C ALA A 188 -2.06 7.85 7.16
N ILE A 189 -2.91 6.85 6.85
CA ILE A 189 -4.36 6.98 6.95
C ILE A 189 -4.81 7.08 8.42
N GLY A 190 -4.30 6.23 9.31
CA GLY A 190 -4.66 6.24 10.73
C GLY A 190 -4.25 7.53 11.43
N GLU A 191 -3.02 7.99 11.21
CA GLU A 191 -2.54 9.25 11.78
C GLU A 191 -3.21 10.49 11.16
N ALA A 192 -3.56 10.46 9.86
CA ALA A 192 -4.37 11.51 9.24
C ALA A 192 -5.77 11.59 9.85
N MET A 193 -6.38 10.45 10.21
CA MET A 193 -7.62 10.43 10.96
C MET A 193 -7.45 11.13 12.32
N ASP A 194 -6.35 10.90 13.03
CA ASP A 194 -6.11 11.54 14.33
C ASP A 194 -5.84 13.04 14.20
N LEU A 195 -5.21 13.51 13.12
CA LEU A 195 -5.11 14.94 12.81
C LEU A 195 -6.48 15.60 12.63
N ILE A 196 -7.41 14.93 11.94
CA ILE A 196 -8.77 15.42 11.80
C ILE A 196 -9.51 15.37 13.15
N ARG A 197 -9.39 14.30 13.90
CA ARG A 197 -10.02 14.12 15.22
C ARG A 197 -9.57 15.14 16.24
N SER A 198 -8.30 15.51 16.22
CA SER A 198 -7.73 16.56 17.07
C SER A 198 -8.08 17.99 16.63
N GLY A 199 -8.67 18.14 15.43
CA GLY A 199 -8.99 19.46 14.88
C GLY A 199 -7.80 20.17 14.21
N ALA A 200 -6.67 19.50 13.98
CA ALA A 200 -5.53 20.06 13.25
C ALA A 200 -5.82 20.27 11.76
N ALA A 201 -6.71 19.44 11.18
CA ALA A 201 -7.19 19.55 9.81
C ALA A 201 -8.69 19.27 9.74
N ASP A 202 -9.34 19.66 8.65
CA ASP A 202 -10.72 19.27 8.33
C ASP A 202 -10.78 18.26 7.19
N VAL A 203 -9.76 18.28 6.32
CA VAL A 203 -9.57 17.35 5.21
C VAL A 203 -8.12 16.88 5.16
N MET A 204 -7.88 15.58 4.97
CA MET A 204 -6.57 15.03 4.72
C MET A 204 -6.61 14.12 3.48
N LEU A 205 -5.72 14.40 2.53
CA LEU A 205 -5.39 13.47 1.47
C LEU A 205 -4.39 12.46 2.03
N ALA A 206 -4.82 11.21 2.25
CA ALA A 206 -4.02 10.21 2.93
C ALA A 206 -3.94 8.90 2.14
N GLY A 207 -2.83 8.20 2.26
CA GLY A 207 -2.61 6.91 1.59
C GLY A 207 -1.15 6.64 1.35
N GLY A 208 -0.81 6.04 0.20
CA GLY A 208 0.59 5.76 -0.11
C GLY A 208 0.86 5.41 -1.57
N SER A 209 2.14 5.45 -1.90
CA SER A 209 2.64 5.09 -3.23
C SER A 209 3.97 4.35 -3.16
N HIS A 210 4.22 3.48 -4.14
CA HIS A 210 5.46 2.70 -4.20
C HIS A 210 5.76 2.23 -5.61
N SER A 211 7.06 2.19 -5.97
CA SER A 211 7.55 1.59 -7.21
C SER A 211 9.01 1.17 -7.06
N MET A 212 9.26 -0.12 -6.83
CA MET A 212 10.60 -0.71 -6.66
C MET A 212 10.87 -1.87 -7.63
N ILE A 213 10.15 -1.93 -8.77
CA ILE A 213 10.42 -2.94 -9.80
C ILE A 213 11.58 -2.44 -10.69
N HIS A 214 12.78 -2.47 -10.12
CA HIS A 214 14.05 -2.14 -10.74
C HIS A 214 15.16 -3.06 -10.21
N PRO A 215 16.34 -3.16 -10.86
CA PRO A 215 17.34 -4.15 -10.50
C PRO A 215 17.76 -4.15 -9.02
N LEU A 216 17.95 -2.98 -8.39
CA LEU A 216 18.31 -2.90 -6.97
C LEU A 216 17.19 -3.39 -6.07
N GLY A 217 15.94 -2.94 -6.30
CA GLY A 217 14.78 -3.32 -5.51
C GLY A 217 14.52 -4.83 -5.54
N VAL A 218 14.51 -5.42 -6.76
CA VAL A 218 14.34 -6.88 -6.90
C VAL A 218 15.51 -7.64 -6.28
N THR A 219 16.76 -7.17 -6.43
CA THR A 219 17.93 -7.78 -5.78
C THR A 219 17.79 -7.76 -4.26
N GLY A 220 17.40 -6.61 -3.68
CA GLY A 220 17.23 -6.46 -2.25
C GLY A 220 16.25 -7.48 -1.67
N PHE A 221 15.05 -7.56 -2.23
CA PHE A 221 14.03 -8.53 -1.78
C PHE A 221 14.42 -10.00 -2.05
N ASN A 222 15.12 -10.30 -3.15
CA ASN A 222 15.68 -11.63 -3.39
C ASN A 222 16.73 -12.00 -2.32
N ARG A 223 17.60 -11.06 -1.93
CA ARG A 223 18.61 -11.28 -0.88
C ARG A 223 17.99 -11.48 0.50
N LEU A 224 16.83 -10.89 0.75
CA LEU A 224 16.01 -11.14 1.95
C LEU A 224 15.24 -12.46 1.88
N THR A 225 15.33 -13.21 0.76
CA THR A 225 14.57 -14.45 0.53
C THR A 225 13.04 -14.25 0.70
N ALA A 226 12.56 -13.06 0.40
CA ALA A 226 11.17 -12.69 0.62
C ALA A 226 10.28 -12.89 -0.61
N LEU A 227 10.89 -12.91 -1.83
CA LEU A 227 10.16 -13.10 -3.08
C LEU A 227 9.96 -14.57 -3.43
N SER A 228 8.79 -14.87 -3.98
CA SER A 228 8.55 -16.16 -4.63
C SER A 228 9.50 -16.36 -5.82
N GLN A 229 9.97 -17.59 -6.01
CA GLN A 229 10.82 -17.99 -7.12
C GLN A 229 10.11 -18.94 -8.10
N ARG A 230 8.78 -18.91 -8.11
CA ARG A 230 7.94 -19.76 -8.98
C ARG A 230 7.93 -19.25 -10.42
N ASN A 231 9.09 -19.21 -11.07
CA ASN A 231 9.27 -18.68 -12.42
C ASN A 231 8.59 -19.50 -13.52
N ASP A 232 8.28 -20.76 -13.27
CA ASP A 232 7.56 -21.68 -14.17
C ASP A 232 6.05 -21.40 -14.23
N SER A 233 5.50 -20.76 -13.19
CA SER A 233 4.07 -20.44 -13.11
C SER A 233 3.82 -19.12 -12.34
N PRO A 234 4.28 -17.97 -12.88
CA PRO A 234 4.24 -16.68 -12.17
C PRO A 234 2.83 -16.26 -11.72
N GLN A 235 1.81 -16.55 -12.53
CA GLN A 235 0.42 -16.19 -12.23
C GLN A 235 -0.13 -16.88 -10.98
N THR A 236 0.49 -17.99 -10.55
CA THR A 236 0.11 -18.73 -9.35
C THR A 236 1.09 -18.54 -8.19
N ALA A 237 2.04 -17.64 -8.33
CA ALA A 237 3.11 -17.42 -7.34
C ALA A 237 2.57 -16.76 -6.06
N SER A 238 1.74 -15.72 -6.17
CA SER A 238 1.07 -15.13 -5.00
C SER A 238 -0.11 -16.00 -4.59
N ARG A 239 0.06 -16.74 -3.47
CA ARG A 239 -0.90 -17.72 -2.94
C ARG A 239 -1.02 -17.63 -1.42
N PRO A 240 -1.55 -16.51 -0.89
CA PRO A 240 -1.68 -16.33 0.55
C PRO A 240 -2.42 -17.49 1.22
N PHE A 241 -1.93 -17.92 2.37
CA PHE A 241 -2.46 -19.00 3.21
C PHE A 241 -2.42 -20.41 2.61
N ASP A 242 -2.00 -20.58 1.36
CA ASP A 242 -1.78 -21.88 0.74
C ASP A 242 -0.53 -22.55 1.35
N ARG A 243 -0.56 -23.87 1.53
CA ARG A 243 0.57 -24.62 2.11
C ARG A 243 1.86 -24.48 1.28
N ASP A 244 1.73 -24.40 -0.03
CA ASP A 244 2.86 -24.40 -0.96
C ASP A 244 3.31 -22.96 -1.33
N ARG A 245 2.97 -21.95 -0.51
CA ARG A 245 3.45 -20.57 -0.63
C ARG A 245 4.95 -20.49 -0.35
N ASP A 246 5.68 -19.67 -1.10
CA ASP A 246 7.13 -19.58 -1.05
C ASP A 246 7.69 -18.15 -1.01
N GLY A 247 6.82 -17.15 -0.86
CA GLY A 247 7.18 -15.73 -0.83
C GLY A 247 6.14 -14.84 -1.50
N PHE A 248 6.31 -13.53 -1.40
CA PHE A 248 5.41 -12.59 -2.05
C PHE A 248 5.82 -12.29 -3.50
N VAL A 249 4.91 -11.73 -4.28
CA VAL A 249 5.17 -11.15 -5.59
C VAL A 249 5.27 -9.64 -5.44
N LEU A 250 6.38 -9.04 -5.88
CA LEU A 250 6.56 -7.59 -5.84
C LEU A 250 5.58 -6.89 -6.78
N GLY A 251 4.89 -5.87 -6.28
CA GLY A 251 3.99 -5.01 -7.04
C GLY A 251 4.31 -3.53 -6.84
N GLU A 252 3.63 -2.68 -7.57
CA GLU A 252 3.76 -1.22 -7.51
C GLU A 252 2.42 -0.53 -7.68
N GLY A 253 2.33 0.74 -7.31
CA GLY A 253 1.12 1.53 -7.49
C GLY A 253 0.94 2.61 -6.43
N ALA A 254 -0.27 3.16 -6.38
CA ALA A 254 -0.71 4.13 -5.38
C ALA A 254 -2.18 3.95 -5.04
N GLY A 255 -2.52 4.27 -3.79
CA GLY A 255 -3.89 4.43 -3.32
C GLY A 255 -4.00 5.66 -2.44
N LEU A 256 -4.90 6.57 -2.75
CA LEU A 256 -5.16 7.79 -2.00
C LEU A 256 -6.64 7.90 -1.64
N LEU A 257 -6.90 8.34 -0.41
CA LEU A 257 -8.23 8.61 0.10
C LEU A 257 -8.33 10.07 0.54
N VAL A 258 -9.48 10.69 0.33
CA VAL A 258 -9.84 11.95 0.99
C VAL A 258 -10.59 11.59 2.27
N LEU A 259 -9.92 11.83 3.40
CA LEU A 259 -10.50 11.76 4.73
C LEU A 259 -11.03 13.12 5.10
N GLU A 260 -12.23 13.18 5.66
CA GLU A 260 -12.91 14.43 5.94
C GLU A 260 -13.66 14.38 7.26
N GLU A 261 -13.70 15.48 7.97
CA GLU A 261 -14.54 15.64 9.14
C GLU A 261 -16.02 15.56 8.74
N LEU A 262 -16.80 14.81 9.50
CA LEU A 262 -18.17 14.46 9.14
C LEU A 262 -19.07 15.68 8.90
N GLU A 263 -19.05 16.68 9.80
CA GLU A 263 -19.93 17.84 9.67
C GLU A 263 -19.47 18.76 8.54
N HIS A 264 -18.15 18.82 8.27
CA HIS A 264 -17.61 19.48 7.07
C HIS A 264 -18.11 18.80 5.79
N ALA A 265 -18.03 17.45 5.72
CA ALA A 265 -18.54 16.67 4.59
C ALA A 265 -20.04 16.87 4.36
N LYS A 266 -20.84 16.85 5.43
CA LYS A 266 -22.30 17.10 5.37
C LYS A 266 -22.62 18.51 4.90
N ALA A 267 -21.92 19.53 5.41
CA ALA A 267 -22.16 20.94 5.06
C ALA A 267 -22.02 21.19 3.55
N ARG A 268 -21.06 20.52 2.91
CA ARG A 268 -20.85 20.60 1.46
C ARG A 268 -21.58 19.51 0.65
N LYS A 269 -22.40 18.67 1.31
CA LYS A 269 -23.17 17.56 0.70
C LYS A 269 -22.28 16.56 -0.05
N ALA A 270 -21.14 16.22 0.53
CA ALA A 270 -20.23 15.24 -0.04
C ALA A 270 -20.85 13.84 -0.11
N THR A 271 -20.46 13.07 -1.11
CA THR A 271 -20.67 11.61 -1.08
C THR A 271 -19.82 11.00 0.01
N ILE A 272 -20.42 10.25 0.92
CA ILE A 272 -19.69 9.53 1.97
C ILE A 272 -19.65 8.04 1.60
N TYR A 273 -18.44 7.51 1.45
CA TYR A 273 -18.19 6.13 1.06
C TYR A 273 -18.23 5.17 2.25
N ALA A 274 -17.58 5.55 3.34
CA ALA A 274 -17.52 4.82 4.61
C ALA A 274 -17.11 5.78 5.73
N GLU A 275 -17.22 5.35 6.97
CA GLU A 275 -16.60 6.00 8.12
C GLU A 275 -15.34 5.23 8.51
N LEU A 276 -14.23 5.91 8.72
CA LEU A 276 -13.03 5.35 9.32
C LEU A 276 -13.17 5.44 10.84
N THR A 277 -13.40 4.30 11.48
CA THR A 277 -13.83 4.26 12.88
C THR A 277 -12.75 3.80 13.85
N GLY A 278 -11.79 2.98 13.41
CA GLY A 278 -10.78 2.41 14.29
C GLY A 278 -9.39 2.42 13.68
N TYR A 279 -8.40 2.66 14.55
CA TYR A 279 -6.97 2.63 14.24
C TYR A 279 -6.20 2.00 15.41
N GLY A 280 -5.37 1.02 15.11
CA GLY A 280 -4.42 0.43 16.06
C GLY A 280 -3.03 0.40 15.45
N SER A 281 -2.02 0.75 16.24
CA SER A 281 -0.62 0.85 15.80
C SER A 281 0.31 0.31 16.88
N THR A 282 1.08 -0.73 16.55
CA THR A 282 1.97 -1.41 17.49
C THR A 282 3.29 -1.81 16.85
N ALA A 283 4.22 -2.28 17.66
CA ALA A 283 5.49 -2.84 17.20
C ALA A 283 5.72 -4.25 17.76
N ASP A 284 6.26 -5.14 16.94
CA ASP A 284 6.65 -6.49 17.38
C ASP A 284 7.84 -6.48 18.35
N ALA A 285 8.76 -5.52 18.17
CA ALA A 285 10.02 -5.42 18.93
C ALA A 285 10.77 -6.77 19.00
N TYR A 286 10.84 -7.47 17.86
CA TYR A 286 11.41 -8.82 17.78
C TYR A 286 12.59 -8.91 16.80
N ARG A 287 12.32 -8.90 15.50
CA ARG A 287 13.32 -8.94 14.43
C ARG A 287 13.00 -7.94 13.33
N MET A 288 13.99 -7.62 12.49
CA MET A 288 13.80 -6.64 11.42
C MET A 288 12.84 -7.12 10.33
N THR A 289 12.87 -8.40 9.97
CA THR A 289 12.11 -8.96 8.85
C THR A 289 11.10 -10.03 9.24
N ASP A 290 11.23 -10.61 10.43
CA ASP A 290 10.32 -11.65 10.90
C ASP A 290 9.31 -11.07 11.90
N PRO A 291 8.02 -11.42 11.78
CA PRO A 291 7.03 -11.08 12.80
C PRO A 291 7.32 -11.80 14.11
N HIS A 292 6.79 -11.28 15.22
CA HIS A 292 6.85 -12.00 16.49
C HIS A 292 6.13 -13.35 16.34
N PRO A 293 6.76 -14.50 16.70
CA PRO A 293 6.20 -15.82 16.39
C PRO A 293 4.82 -16.09 17.01
N GLU A 294 4.48 -15.42 18.11
CA GLU A 294 3.15 -15.48 18.74
C GLU A 294 2.17 -14.45 18.18
N GLY A 295 2.56 -13.62 17.19
CA GLY A 295 1.72 -12.58 16.60
C GLY A 295 1.27 -11.50 17.59
N ARG A 296 2.05 -11.23 18.64
CA ARG A 296 1.63 -10.29 19.70
C ARG A 296 1.38 -8.89 19.21
N GLY A 297 2.27 -8.35 18.38
CA GLY A 297 2.10 -7.02 17.80
C GLY A 297 0.86 -6.94 16.92
N ALA A 298 0.67 -7.90 16.01
CA ALA A 298 -0.50 -7.96 15.14
C ALA A 298 -1.81 -8.11 15.94
N SER A 299 -1.84 -8.97 16.96
CA SER A 299 -3.00 -9.12 17.85
C SER A 299 -3.34 -7.83 18.57
N GLN A 300 -2.32 -7.16 19.11
CA GLN A 300 -2.49 -5.91 19.85
C GLN A 300 -3.00 -4.79 18.91
N ALA A 301 -2.48 -4.67 17.69
CA ALA A 301 -2.95 -3.67 16.71
C ALA A 301 -4.43 -3.86 16.37
N MET A 302 -4.86 -5.10 16.13
CA MET A 302 -6.28 -5.41 15.90
C MET A 302 -7.15 -5.10 17.13
N ALA A 303 -6.69 -5.43 18.34
CA ALA A 303 -7.42 -5.16 19.57
C ALA A 303 -7.54 -3.64 19.84
N GLU A 304 -6.48 -2.86 19.58
CA GLU A 304 -6.50 -1.41 19.70
C GLU A 304 -7.46 -0.77 18.69
N ALA A 305 -7.47 -1.25 17.44
CA ALA A 305 -8.41 -0.77 16.43
C ALA A 305 -9.87 -1.03 16.82
N LEU A 306 -10.18 -2.21 17.39
CA LEU A 306 -11.50 -2.52 17.91
C LEU A 306 -11.88 -1.58 19.08
N ALA A 307 -10.97 -1.39 20.02
CA ALA A 307 -11.18 -0.49 21.16
C ALA A 307 -11.39 0.97 20.72
N ASP A 308 -10.60 1.45 19.75
CA ASP A 308 -10.73 2.79 19.18
C ASP A 308 -12.08 3.00 18.47
N ALA A 309 -12.56 1.96 17.77
CA ALA A 309 -13.86 1.95 17.13
C ALA A 309 -15.05 1.75 18.11
N GLY A 310 -14.80 1.33 19.34
CA GLY A 310 -15.84 0.94 20.29
C GLY A 310 -16.59 -0.33 19.88
N LEU A 311 -15.96 -1.22 19.15
CA LEU A 311 -16.53 -2.44 18.59
C LEU A 311 -16.03 -3.69 19.34
N GLN A 312 -16.85 -4.74 19.30
CA GLN A 312 -16.47 -6.07 19.75
C GLN A 312 -16.00 -6.93 18.58
N PRO A 313 -15.19 -7.98 18.79
CA PRO A 313 -14.79 -8.90 17.73
C PRO A 313 -15.96 -9.46 16.91
N ALA A 314 -17.12 -9.66 17.52
CA ALA A 314 -18.32 -10.17 16.84
C ALA A 314 -18.96 -9.21 15.85
N ASP A 315 -18.62 -7.92 15.91
CA ASP A 315 -19.16 -6.89 15.01
C ASP A 315 -18.44 -6.87 13.66
N ILE A 316 -17.23 -7.46 13.56
CA ILE A 316 -16.45 -7.51 12.32
C ILE A 316 -16.99 -8.61 11.41
N GLY A 317 -17.42 -8.21 10.22
CA GLY A 317 -17.98 -9.12 9.23
C GLY A 317 -17.04 -9.46 8.06
N TYR A 318 -15.86 -8.83 7.98
CA TYR A 318 -14.84 -9.11 6.98
C TYR A 318 -13.46 -8.63 7.47
N ILE A 319 -12.42 -9.40 7.14
CA ILE A 319 -11.02 -9.02 7.33
C ILE A 319 -10.30 -9.03 5.98
N ASN A 320 -9.78 -7.87 5.55
CA ASN A 320 -8.78 -7.80 4.50
C ASN A 320 -7.42 -8.03 5.16
N ALA A 321 -6.87 -9.22 4.96
CA ALA A 321 -5.65 -9.64 5.60
C ALA A 321 -4.40 -9.01 4.97
N HIS A 322 -3.34 -8.87 5.77
CA HIS A 322 -2.03 -8.59 5.22
C HIS A 322 -1.61 -9.67 4.23
N GLY A 323 -1.72 -10.96 4.58
CA GLY A 323 -1.71 -12.10 3.67
C GLY A 323 -0.70 -12.02 2.53
N THR A 324 0.60 -12.04 2.84
CA THR A 324 1.66 -11.78 1.86
C THR A 324 2.05 -12.97 1.00
N SER A 325 1.55 -14.17 1.30
CA SER A 325 2.05 -15.42 0.70
C SER A 325 3.45 -15.84 1.17
N THR A 326 3.90 -15.32 2.32
CA THR A 326 5.12 -15.80 2.99
C THR A 326 4.77 -16.82 4.06
N GLN A 327 5.68 -17.79 4.30
CA GLN A 327 5.44 -18.83 5.30
C GLN A 327 5.21 -18.24 6.70
N ALA A 328 6.06 -17.28 7.10
CA ALA A 328 6.02 -16.69 8.42
C ALA A 328 4.78 -15.81 8.65
N ASN A 329 4.53 -14.83 7.75
CA ASN A 329 3.45 -13.88 7.94
C ASN A 329 2.09 -14.56 8.02
N ASP A 330 1.75 -15.42 7.06
CA ASP A 330 0.39 -15.94 6.91
C ASP A 330 -0.01 -16.83 8.10
N ALA A 331 0.94 -17.64 8.59
CA ALA A 331 0.73 -18.45 9.78
C ALA A 331 0.60 -17.58 11.06
N THR A 332 1.46 -16.57 11.20
CA THR A 332 1.43 -15.65 12.36
C THR A 332 0.16 -14.79 12.36
N GLU A 333 -0.25 -14.26 11.20
CA GLU A 333 -1.50 -13.49 11.08
C GLU A 333 -2.73 -14.36 11.42
N THR A 334 -2.75 -15.61 10.96
CA THR A 334 -3.80 -16.57 11.32
C THR A 334 -3.88 -16.77 12.83
N ALA A 335 -2.75 -16.95 13.50
CA ALA A 335 -2.69 -17.10 14.96
C ALA A 335 -3.15 -15.81 15.68
N ALA A 336 -2.73 -14.64 15.18
CA ALA A 336 -3.12 -13.34 15.73
C ALA A 336 -4.63 -13.10 15.60
N ILE A 337 -5.24 -13.42 14.45
CA ILE A 337 -6.69 -13.33 14.25
C ILE A 337 -7.43 -14.26 15.23
N LYS A 338 -6.96 -15.50 15.39
CA LYS A 338 -7.56 -16.43 16.38
C LYS A 338 -7.47 -15.90 17.80
N THR A 339 -6.36 -15.27 18.17
CA THR A 339 -6.16 -14.68 19.50
C THR A 339 -7.17 -13.58 19.79
N VAL A 340 -7.43 -12.69 18.83
CA VAL A 340 -8.34 -11.54 19.00
C VAL A 340 -9.80 -11.94 18.90
N PHE A 341 -10.14 -12.78 17.92
CA PHE A 341 -11.53 -13.10 17.59
C PHE A 341 -12.03 -14.40 18.22
N GLY A 342 -11.17 -15.21 18.83
CA GLY A 342 -11.54 -16.48 19.44
C GLY A 342 -12.33 -17.40 18.49
N PRO A 343 -13.41 -18.03 18.95
CA PRO A 343 -14.25 -18.87 18.09
C PRO A 343 -14.90 -18.14 16.91
N GLN A 344 -15.03 -16.81 16.99
CA GLN A 344 -15.58 -15.98 15.91
C GLN A 344 -14.66 -15.94 14.70
N ALA A 345 -13.34 -16.11 14.86
CA ALA A 345 -12.37 -16.15 13.77
C ALA A 345 -12.75 -17.13 12.65
N TYR A 346 -13.37 -18.27 12.99
CA TYR A 346 -13.79 -19.30 12.02
C TYR A 346 -15.07 -18.95 11.25
N ARG A 347 -15.72 -17.83 11.60
CA ARG A 347 -16.97 -17.38 10.95
C ARG A 347 -16.80 -16.11 10.13
N ILE A 348 -15.68 -15.41 10.32
CA ILE A 348 -15.38 -14.17 9.60
C ILE A 348 -14.71 -14.54 8.27
N PRO A 349 -15.27 -14.15 7.12
CA PRO A 349 -14.57 -14.29 5.85
C PRO A 349 -13.32 -13.39 5.84
N ILE A 350 -12.22 -13.96 5.40
CA ILE A 350 -10.91 -13.30 5.30
C ILE A 350 -10.46 -13.38 3.83
N SER A 351 -9.89 -12.34 3.27
CA SER A 351 -9.22 -12.49 1.97
C SER A 351 -7.97 -11.61 1.86
N SER A 352 -7.06 -12.01 0.97
CA SER A 352 -5.89 -11.21 0.62
C SER A 352 -5.93 -10.78 -0.83
N SER A 353 -6.05 -9.48 -1.04
CA SER A 353 -5.98 -8.82 -2.35
C SER A 353 -4.63 -9.02 -3.04
N LYS A 354 -3.58 -9.31 -2.27
CA LYS A 354 -2.21 -9.55 -2.76
C LYS A 354 -2.10 -10.81 -3.63
N SER A 355 -3.03 -11.75 -3.51
CA SER A 355 -3.09 -12.91 -4.40
C SER A 355 -3.21 -12.51 -5.87
N MET A 356 -3.82 -11.35 -6.15
CA MET A 356 -4.11 -10.82 -7.47
C MET A 356 -3.21 -9.66 -7.89
N LEU A 357 -2.94 -8.75 -6.93
CA LEU A 357 -2.16 -7.51 -7.15
C LEU A 357 -0.65 -7.69 -6.97
N GLY A 358 -0.21 -8.77 -6.29
CA GLY A 358 1.10 -8.76 -5.66
C GLY A 358 1.13 -7.81 -4.45
N HIS A 359 2.29 -7.63 -3.86
CA HIS A 359 2.51 -6.78 -2.70
C HIS A 359 3.00 -5.39 -3.12
N LEU A 360 2.17 -4.36 -2.96
CA LEU A 360 2.48 -2.98 -3.34
C LEU A 360 3.30 -2.24 -2.27
N ILE A 361 3.88 -2.95 -1.30
CA ILE A 361 4.72 -2.45 -0.21
C ILE A 361 4.08 -1.22 0.48
N ALA A 362 4.68 -0.03 0.35
CA ALA A 362 4.20 1.19 1.01
C ALA A 362 2.79 1.63 0.56
N ALA A 363 2.36 1.26 -0.65
CA ALA A 363 1.03 1.56 -1.17
C ALA A 363 -0.03 0.54 -0.78
N ALA A 364 0.37 -0.64 -0.29
CA ALA A 364 -0.51 -1.80 -0.14
C ALA A 364 -1.74 -1.50 0.73
N GLY A 365 -1.53 -0.98 1.93
CA GLY A 365 -2.62 -0.78 2.88
C GLY A 365 -3.71 0.19 2.41
N ALA A 366 -3.34 1.26 1.68
CA ALA A 366 -4.30 2.21 1.14
C ALA A 366 -5.16 1.58 0.02
N VAL A 367 -4.52 0.84 -0.89
CA VAL A 367 -5.22 0.13 -1.97
C VAL A 367 -6.15 -0.94 -1.38
N GLU A 368 -5.69 -1.68 -0.38
CA GLU A 368 -6.45 -2.71 0.32
C GLU A 368 -7.63 -2.12 1.12
N LEU A 369 -7.44 -0.96 1.75
CA LEU A 369 -8.54 -0.24 2.41
C LEU A 369 -9.59 0.23 1.41
N ILE A 370 -9.19 0.73 0.24
CA ILE A 370 -10.11 1.11 -0.85
C ILE A 370 -10.90 -0.13 -1.32
N ILE A 371 -10.25 -1.27 -1.53
CA ILE A 371 -10.92 -2.53 -1.87
C ILE A 371 -11.90 -2.94 -0.76
N THR A 372 -11.51 -2.79 0.51
CA THR A 372 -12.34 -3.09 1.68
C THR A 372 -13.59 -2.19 1.74
N ILE A 373 -13.45 -0.89 1.46
CA ILE A 373 -14.57 0.06 1.37
C ILE A 373 -15.51 -0.32 0.23
N MET A 374 -14.97 -0.70 -0.92
CA MET A 374 -15.79 -1.14 -2.05
C MET A 374 -16.53 -2.44 -1.75
N ALA A 375 -15.88 -3.41 -1.08
CA ALA A 375 -16.51 -4.64 -0.62
C ALA A 375 -17.64 -4.35 0.38
N LEU A 376 -17.42 -3.45 1.34
CA LEU A 376 -18.44 -2.98 2.29
C LEU A 376 -19.66 -2.38 1.57
N ARG A 377 -19.43 -1.54 0.56
CA ARG A 377 -20.51 -0.86 -0.19
C ARG A 377 -21.32 -1.80 -1.06
N GLN A 378 -20.62 -2.68 -1.80
CA GLN A 378 -21.26 -3.56 -2.79
C GLN A 378 -21.77 -4.87 -2.17
N GLY A 379 -21.32 -5.24 -0.96
CA GLY A 379 -21.66 -6.52 -0.34
C GLY A 379 -21.03 -7.70 -1.06
N VAL A 380 -19.82 -7.51 -1.63
CA VAL A 380 -19.06 -8.55 -2.33
C VAL A 380 -17.63 -8.56 -1.82
N ILE A 381 -17.18 -9.68 -1.29
CA ILE A 381 -15.81 -9.88 -0.83
C ILE A 381 -15.00 -10.51 -1.97
N PRO A 382 -13.90 -9.87 -2.43
CA PRO A 382 -12.99 -10.47 -3.40
C PRO A 382 -12.33 -11.74 -2.86
N PRO A 383 -11.98 -12.70 -3.73
CA PRO A 383 -11.36 -13.95 -3.28
C PRO A 383 -9.88 -13.79 -2.94
N THR A 384 -9.35 -14.76 -2.20
CA THR A 384 -7.93 -15.11 -2.24
C THR A 384 -7.75 -16.16 -3.35
N ILE A 385 -7.18 -15.79 -4.48
CA ILE A 385 -6.92 -16.73 -5.57
C ILE A 385 -5.67 -17.58 -5.30
N ASN A 386 -5.50 -18.65 -6.07
CA ASN A 386 -4.39 -19.61 -5.99
C ASN A 386 -4.36 -20.43 -4.67
N TYR A 387 -5.44 -20.44 -3.92
CA TYR A 387 -5.60 -21.31 -2.76
C TYR A 387 -6.00 -22.72 -3.23
N GLN A 388 -5.03 -23.63 -3.27
CA GLN A 388 -5.17 -24.99 -3.78
C GLN A 388 -4.95 -26.05 -2.72
N THR A 389 -3.95 -25.85 -1.86
CA THR A 389 -3.56 -26.81 -0.83
C THR A 389 -3.75 -26.19 0.55
N PRO A 390 -4.73 -26.67 1.34
CA PRO A 390 -4.91 -26.21 2.70
C PRO A 390 -3.64 -26.37 3.56
N ASP A 391 -3.31 -25.34 4.33
CA ASP A 391 -2.24 -25.38 5.32
C ASP A 391 -2.87 -25.56 6.72
N PRO A 392 -2.51 -26.60 7.49
CA PRO A 392 -3.01 -26.76 8.86
C PRO A 392 -2.72 -25.59 9.79
N ALA A 393 -1.67 -24.79 9.53
CA ALA A 393 -1.37 -23.57 10.27
C ALA A 393 -2.28 -22.40 9.90
N CYS A 394 -2.96 -22.49 8.75
CA CYS A 394 -3.84 -21.48 8.17
C CYS A 394 -5.22 -22.08 7.91
N ASP A 395 -6.01 -22.31 8.97
CA ASP A 395 -7.26 -23.09 8.96
C ASP A 395 -8.54 -22.24 9.08
N LEU A 396 -8.46 -20.94 8.71
CA LEU A 396 -9.62 -20.03 8.70
C LEU A 396 -10.29 -19.98 7.31
N ASP A 397 -11.35 -19.20 7.17
CA ASP A 397 -12.07 -19.03 5.90
C ASP A 397 -11.46 -17.90 5.07
N TYR A 398 -10.58 -18.22 4.13
CA TYR A 398 -9.86 -17.26 3.28
C TYR A 398 -10.57 -16.85 1.99
N VAL A 399 -11.88 -17.10 1.88
CA VAL A 399 -12.68 -16.85 0.65
C VAL A 399 -11.95 -17.41 -0.59
N PRO A 400 -11.73 -18.73 -0.68
CA PRO A 400 -10.85 -19.31 -1.70
C PRO A 400 -11.41 -19.17 -3.11
N ASN A 401 -10.61 -18.63 -4.01
CA ASN A 401 -10.72 -18.60 -5.47
C ASN A 401 -11.99 -17.97 -6.09
N VAL A 402 -13.08 -17.79 -5.35
CA VAL A 402 -14.34 -17.23 -5.86
C VAL A 402 -14.86 -16.15 -4.92
N ALA A 403 -15.21 -14.99 -5.47
CA ALA A 403 -15.79 -13.89 -4.73
C ALA A 403 -17.09 -14.30 -4.02
N ARG A 404 -17.35 -13.72 -2.87
CA ARG A 404 -18.49 -14.08 -2.02
C ARG A 404 -19.43 -12.90 -1.79
N GLN A 405 -20.72 -13.11 -1.99
CA GLN A 405 -21.78 -12.15 -1.66
C GLN A 405 -22.03 -12.19 -0.14
N VAL A 406 -21.68 -11.13 0.57
CA VAL A 406 -21.88 -11.01 2.03
C VAL A 406 -22.09 -9.55 2.39
N ARG A 407 -23.18 -9.24 3.10
CA ARG A 407 -23.39 -7.90 3.67
C ARG A 407 -22.87 -7.83 5.09
N PHE A 408 -22.11 -6.81 5.39
CA PHE A 408 -21.53 -6.56 6.71
C PHE A 408 -21.53 -5.06 7.02
N GLN A 409 -21.37 -4.71 8.29
CA GLN A 409 -21.37 -3.32 8.76
C GLN A 409 -19.97 -2.77 8.99
N HIS A 410 -19.06 -3.65 9.47
CA HIS A 410 -17.69 -3.27 9.83
C HIS A 410 -16.71 -4.24 9.20
N ALA A 411 -15.60 -3.70 8.72
CA ALA A 411 -14.50 -4.50 8.19
C ALA A 411 -13.17 -3.98 8.74
N LEU A 412 -12.25 -4.92 8.93
CA LEU A 412 -10.90 -4.67 9.39
C LEU A 412 -9.90 -4.89 8.26
N SER A 413 -8.89 -4.03 8.12
CA SER A 413 -7.79 -4.15 7.16
C SER A 413 -6.46 -4.14 7.91
N ASN A 414 -5.65 -5.18 7.71
CA ASN A 414 -4.36 -5.37 8.36
C ASN A 414 -3.20 -5.00 7.45
N SER A 415 -2.17 -4.38 8.02
CA SER A 415 -0.89 -4.12 7.37
C SER A 415 0.25 -4.35 8.35
N PHE A 416 1.09 -5.35 8.10
CA PHE A 416 2.22 -5.72 8.94
C PHE A 416 3.51 -5.51 8.15
N GLY A 417 4.42 -4.66 8.67
CA GLY A 417 5.61 -4.22 7.97
C GLY A 417 6.91 -4.82 8.50
N PHE A 418 7.90 -4.93 7.62
CA PHE A 418 9.28 -5.09 8.06
C PHE A 418 9.64 -3.97 9.03
N GLY A 419 10.51 -4.25 10.02
CA GLY A 419 10.72 -3.38 11.17
C GLY A 419 9.76 -3.67 12.32
N GLY A 420 8.77 -4.56 12.10
CA GLY A 420 7.81 -4.98 13.11
C GLY A 420 6.65 -4.00 13.33
N GLN A 421 6.41 -3.07 12.40
CA GLN A 421 5.27 -2.16 12.50
C GLN A 421 3.97 -2.88 12.11
N ASN A 422 2.98 -2.85 12.98
CA ASN A 422 1.69 -3.48 12.78
C ASN A 422 0.58 -2.43 12.85
N ILE A 423 -0.22 -2.34 11.79
CA ILE A 423 -1.33 -1.42 11.67
C ILE A 423 -2.61 -2.21 11.40
N ALA A 424 -3.68 -1.85 12.10
CA ALA A 424 -5.03 -2.30 11.80
C ALA A 424 -5.97 -1.10 11.67
N LEU A 425 -6.75 -1.08 10.60
CA LEU A 425 -7.75 -0.05 10.33
C LEU A 425 -9.15 -0.68 10.31
N ILE A 426 -10.15 0.01 10.86
CA ILE A 426 -11.54 -0.40 10.79
C ILE A 426 -12.35 0.64 10.02
N VAL A 427 -13.07 0.17 9.01
CA VAL A 427 -14.07 0.96 8.28
C VAL A 427 -15.47 0.43 8.56
N SER A 428 -16.40 1.35 8.70
CA SER A 428 -17.80 1.08 8.99
C SER A 428 -18.71 1.65 7.91
N ARG A 429 -19.81 0.97 7.63
CA ARG A 429 -20.87 1.51 6.77
C ARG A 429 -21.39 2.81 7.37
N PHE A 430 -21.36 3.86 6.60
CA PHE A 430 -21.92 5.12 7.05
C PHE A 430 -23.44 5.01 7.20
N SER A 431 -23.94 5.40 8.36
CA SER A 431 -25.35 5.65 8.63
C SER A 431 -25.51 7.12 8.99
N ALA A 432 -26.41 7.82 8.27
CA ALA A 432 -26.67 9.24 8.43
C ALA A 432 -27.18 9.62 9.82
#